data_0eedffec97cfec6a0409483d23c93821
#
_entry.id   0eedffec97cfec6a0409483d23c93821
#
_cell.length_a   1.000
_cell.length_b   1.000
_cell.length_c   1.000
_cell.angle_alpha   90.00
_cell.angle_beta   90.00
_cell.angle_gamma   90.00
#
_symmetry.space_group_name_H-M   'P 1'
#
loop_
_entity.id
_entity.type
_entity.pdbx_description
1 polymer ?
#
loop_
_entity_poly.entity_id
_entity_poly.type
_entity_poly.pdbx_seq_one_letter_code
_entity_poly.pdbx_strand_id
1 'polypeptide(L)'
;MKLRVSVVVAAATMLMACGGGTGSPRDGVHSHGGDDAFNVSLVEKNVIADVTVDPARVGDVIIHMELAPPGGKLQQVEFVSGTLTPSDPAQSSVELKFEKSGANHFHHDVSVPSAGDWTLSFNAVLEDGTSLPYTTTVTFDS
;
A
#
# COMPACT_ATOMS: atom_id res chain seq x y z
N MET A 1 -74.95 24.59 -14.10
CA MET A 1 -74.22 24.08 -15.23
C MET A 1 -72.89 23.55 -14.74
N LYS A 2 -72.76 22.19 -14.55
CA LYS A 2 -71.62 21.57 -13.92
C LYS A 2 -70.82 20.84 -15.01
N LEU A 3 -69.63 21.36 -15.31
CA LEU A 3 -68.74 20.76 -16.28
C LEU A 3 -67.82 19.75 -15.54
N ARG A 4 -67.96 18.47 -15.85
CA ARG A 4 -67.09 17.43 -15.34
C ARG A 4 -65.99 17.19 -16.35
N VAL A 5 -64.77 17.52 -15.96
CA VAL A 5 -63.56 17.13 -16.73
C VAL A 5 -63.06 15.83 -16.16
N SER A 6 -63.12 14.77 -16.97
CA SER A 6 -62.48 13.49 -16.67
C SER A 6 -61.05 13.52 -17.13
N VAL A 7 -60.14 13.38 -16.20
CA VAL A 7 -58.72 13.19 -16.50
C VAL A 7 -58.44 11.69 -16.54
N VAL A 8 -58.06 11.20 -17.71
CA VAL A 8 -57.57 9.83 -17.90
C VAL A 8 -56.06 9.85 -17.59
N VAL A 9 -55.69 9.16 -16.55
CA VAL A 9 -54.29 8.92 -16.21
C VAL A 9 -53.86 7.62 -16.87
N ALA A 10 -53.01 7.74 -17.88
CA ALA A 10 -52.33 6.59 -18.49
C ALA A 10 -51.12 6.22 -17.64
N ALA A 11 -51.17 5.07 -16.99
CA ALA A 11 -50.04 4.50 -16.27
C ALA A 11 -49.12 3.81 -17.24
N ALA A 12 -47.96 4.42 -17.49
CA ALA A 12 -46.83 3.79 -18.19
C ALA A 12 -45.97 3.04 -17.19
N THR A 13 -46.07 1.72 -17.18
CA THR A 13 -45.19 0.83 -16.42
C THR A 13 -43.86 0.70 -17.17
N MET A 14 -42.84 1.43 -16.73
CA MET A 14 -41.44 1.17 -17.14
C MET A 14 -40.88 0.06 -16.23
N LEU A 15 -40.64 -1.11 -16.80
CA LEU A 15 -39.80 -2.14 -16.19
C LEU A 15 -38.34 -1.68 -16.32
N MET A 16 -37.80 -1.14 -15.24
CA MET A 16 -36.34 -1.00 -15.08
C MET A 16 -35.80 -2.34 -14.59
N ALA A 17 -35.10 -3.04 -15.49
CA ALA A 17 -34.22 -4.13 -15.13
C ALA A 17 -33.02 -3.55 -14.37
N CYS A 18 -33.06 -3.55 -13.03
CA CYS A 18 -31.90 -3.34 -12.20
C CYS A 18 -31.01 -4.56 -12.30
N GLY A 19 -29.96 -4.46 -13.13
CA GLY A 19 -28.80 -5.32 -13.02
C GLY A 19 -28.14 -5.06 -11.67
N GLY A 20 -28.33 -6.00 -10.70
CA GLY A 20 -27.68 -5.96 -9.41
C GLY A 20 -26.19 -6.21 -9.54
N GLY A 21 -25.41 -5.15 -9.69
CA GLY A 21 -23.99 -5.18 -9.40
C GLY A 21 -23.84 -5.04 -7.89
N THR A 22 -23.57 -6.14 -7.19
CA THR A 22 -23.10 -6.11 -5.79
C THR A 22 -21.68 -5.55 -5.78
N GLY A 23 -21.55 -4.23 -5.89
CA GLY A 23 -20.31 -3.55 -5.61
C GLY A 23 -20.08 -3.58 -4.11
N SER A 24 -19.22 -4.48 -3.63
CA SER A 24 -18.65 -4.34 -2.30
C SER A 24 -18.00 -2.96 -2.19
N PRO A 25 -18.16 -2.25 -1.05
CA PRO A 25 -17.36 -1.05 -0.81
C PRO A 25 -15.90 -1.50 -0.83
N ARG A 26 -15.18 -1.14 -1.89
CA ARG A 26 -13.74 -1.23 -1.92
C ARG A 26 -13.26 -0.13 -1.00
N ASP A 27 -12.89 -0.50 0.23
CA ASP A 27 -11.97 0.32 1.01
C ASP A 27 -10.79 0.62 0.09
N GLY A 28 -10.47 1.91 -0.03
CA GLY A 28 -9.47 2.39 -0.98
C GLY A 28 -8.06 1.97 -0.55
N VAL A 29 -7.77 0.68 -0.67
CA VAL A 29 -6.41 0.17 -0.71
C VAL A 29 -5.89 0.54 -2.09
N HIS A 30 -5.09 1.58 -2.19
CA HIS A 30 -4.29 1.85 -3.37
C HIS A 30 -3.30 0.69 -3.50
N SER A 31 -3.68 -0.36 -4.22
CA SER A 31 -2.78 -1.45 -4.56
C SER A 31 -1.76 -0.91 -5.56
N HIS A 32 -0.63 -0.49 -5.07
CA HIS A 32 0.57 -0.22 -5.87
C HIS A 32 1.34 -1.54 -5.96
N GLY A 33 1.17 -2.27 -7.05
CA GLY A 33 1.89 -3.51 -7.29
C GLY A 33 1.14 -4.45 -8.23
N GLY A 34 1.86 -5.35 -8.88
CA GLY A 34 1.32 -6.44 -9.68
C GLY A 34 0.64 -7.51 -8.81
N ASP A 35 0.15 -8.57 -9.45
CA ASP A 35 -0.51 -9.70 -8.75
C ASP A 35 0.44 -10.43 -7.77
N ASP A 36 1.77 -10.27 -7.96
CA ASP A 36 2.83 -10.87 -7.13
C ASP A 36 3.42 -9.88 -6.11
N ALA A 37 2.79 -8.73 -5.87
CA ALA A 37 3.31 -7.74 -4.94
C ALA A 37 2.90 -8.04 -3.48
N PHE A 38 3.86 -7.87 -2.57
CA PHE A 38 3.58 -7.82 -1.13
C PHE A 38 3.27 -6.38 -0.72
N ASN A 39 2.19 -6.18 0.03
CA ASN A 39 1.77 -4.87 0.53
C ASN A 39 1.48 -4.93 2.02
N VAL A 40 1.99 -3.98 2.79
CA VAL A 40 1.72 -3.86 4.22
C VAL A 40 1.74 -2.41 4.68
N SER A 41 0.85 -2.09 5.62
CA SER A 41 0.86 -0.80 6.33
C SER A 41 1.35 -1.02 7.76
N LEU A 42 2.40 -0.33 8.15
CA LEU A 42 3.01 -0.39 9.47
C LEU A 42 2.83 0.95 10.18
N VAL A 43 2.67 0.95 11.50
CA VAL A 43 2.44 2.18 12.26
C VAL A 43 3.47 2.29 13.39
N GLU A 44 4.17 3.42 13.43
CA GLU A 44 5.06 3.79 14.52
C GLU A 44 4.85 5.26 14.90
N LYS A 45 4.58 5.54 16.17
CA LYS A 45 4.35 6.92 16.71
C LYS A 45 3.41 7.78 15.86
N ASN A 46 2.29 7.20 15.42
CA ASN A 46 1.30 7.84 14.55
C ASN A 46 1.79 8.19 13.14
N VAL A 47 2.85 7.57 12.66
CA VAL A 47 3.25 7.63 11.24
C VAL A 47 3.00 6.27 10.61
N ILE A 48 2.25 6.26 9.53
CA ILE A 48 1.98 5.07 8.73
C ILE A 48 3.08 4.96 7.69
N ALA A 49 3.68 3.77 7.58
CA ALA A 49 4.55 3.41 6.48
C ALA A 49 3.82 2.36 5.62
N ASP A 50 3.38 2.76 4.45
CA ASP A 50 2.85 1.86 3.44
C ASP A 50 4.01 1.33 2.61
N VAL A 51 4.23 0.02 2.68
CA VAL A 51 5.35 -0.67 2.04
C VAL A 51 4.82 -1.59 0.96
N THR A 52 5.38 -1.47 -0.23
CA THR A 52 5.13 -2.36 -1.36
C THR A 52 6.45 -2.99 -1.79
N VAL A 53 6.49 -4.32 -1.91
CA VAL A 53 7.61 -5.08 -2.47
C VAL A 53 7.13 -5.73 -3.76
N ASP A 54 7.69 -5.33 -4.91
CA ASP A 54 7.20 -5.74 -6.22
C ASP A 54 8.35 -6.10 -7.19
N PRO A 55 8.33 -7.31 -7.73
CA PRO A 55 7.56 -8.47 -7.33
C PRO A 55 8.10 -9.10 -6.03
N ALA A 56 7.23 -9.74 -5.21
CA ALA A 56 7.67 -10.48 -4.03
C ALA A 56 8.18 -11.88 -4.39
N ARG A 57 9.25 -11.94 -5.18
CA ARG A 57 9.90 -13.18 -5.65
C ARG A 57 11.40 -13.01 -5.81
N VAL A 58 12.09 -14.13 -6.00
CA VAL A 58 13.54 -14.17 -6.27
C VAL A 58 13.89 -13.33 -7.50
N GLY A 59 15.00 -12.61 -7.45
CA GLY A 59 15.50 -11.75 -8.53
C GLY A 59 15.45 -10.29 -8.21
N ASP A 60 15.30 -9.46 -9.23
CA ASP A 60 15.26 -8.01 -9.08
C ASP A 60 13.89 -7.57 -8.56
N VAL A 61 13.91 -6.82 -7.48
CA VAL A 61 12.74 -6.40 -6.70
C VAL A 61 12.86 -4.91 -6.43
N ILE A 62 11.75 -4.20 -6.47
CA ILE A 62 11.66 -2.81 -6.03
C ILE A 62 10.88 -2.75 -4.71
N ILE A 63 11.46 -2.10 -3.70
CA ILE A 63 10.79 -1.80 -2.45
C ILE A 63 10.38 -0.33 -2.48
N HIS A 64 9.07 -0.07 -2.47
CA HIS A 64 8.50 1.26 -2.36
C HIS A 64 8.01 1.52 -0.94
N MET A 65 8.19 2.74 -0.47
CA MET A 65 7.64 3.23 0.80
C MET A 65 6.98 4.57 0.64
N GLU A 66 5.81 4.70 1.23
CA GLU A 66 5.15 5.97 1.45
C GLU A 66 4.91 6.17 2.95
N LEU A 67 5.38 7.30 3.49
CA LEU A 67 5.21 7.59 4.91
C LEU A 67 4.24 8.76 5.08
N ALA A 68 3.16 8.52 5.82
CA ALA A 68 2.12 9.51 6.06
C ALA A 68 1.71 9.56 7.54
N PRO A 69 1.59 10.74 8.14
CA PRO A 69 0.96 10.88 9.45
C PRO A 69 -0.56 10.74 9.32
N PRO A 70 -1.24 9.98 10.16
CA PRO A 70 -2.68 9.89 10.14
C PRO A 70 -3.32 11.25 10.51
N GLY A 71 -4.03 11.85 9.56
CA GLY A 71 -4.89 13.02 9.79
C GLY A 71 -4.19 14.31 10.19
N GLY A 72 -2.90 14.47 9.94
CA GLY A 72 -2.12 15.59 10.42
C GLY A 72 -1.30 16.34 9.36
N LYS A 73 -0.46 17.26 9.84
CA LYS A 73 0.54 17.92 9.01
C LYS A 73 1.56 16.87 8.58
N LEU A 74 1.88 16.86 7.29
CA LEU A 74 2.92 16.03 6.73
C LEU A 74 4.25 16.35 7.43
N GLN A 75 4.73 15.44 8.29
CA GLN A 75 6.10 15.51 8.79
C GLN A 75 7.01 15.02 7.67
N GLN A 76 8.06 15.79 7.39
CA GLN A 76 9.00 15.42 6.35
C GLN A 76 9.94 14.34 6.85
N VAL A 77 10.08 13.29 6.08
CA VAL A 77 11.10 12.26 6.28
C VAL A 77 12.35 12.70 5.53
N GLU A 78 13.46 12.77 6.24
CA GLU A 78 14.74 13.17 5.69
C GLU A 78 15.37 12.03 4.90
N PHE A 79 15.50 10.86 5.53
CA PHE A 79 16.02 9.66 4.89
C PHE A 79 15.43 8.38 5.49
N VAL A 80 15.53 7.29 4.74
CA VAL A 80 15.19 5.92 5.16
C VAL A 80 16.38 5.01 4.89
N SER A 81 16.71 4.17 5.86
CA SER A 81 17.71 3.11 5.72
C SER A 81 17.20 1.83 6.34
N GLY A 82 17.70 0.69 5.90
CA GLY A 82 17.23 -0.59 6.42
C GLY A 82 18.09 -1.77 6.05
N THR A 83 17.57 -2.93 6.38
CA THR A 83 18.17 -4.23 6.05
C THR A 83 17.08 -5.23 5.64
N LEU A 84 17.41 -6.09 4.72
CA LEU A 84 16.63 -7.27 4.38
C LEU A 84 17.42 -8.49 4.86
N THR A 85 16.90 -9.19 5.85
CA THR A 85 17.61 -10.29 6.55
C THR A 85 16.87 -11.61 6.30
N PRO A 86 17.53 -12.61 5.71
CA PRO A 86 16.91 -13.92 5.46
C PRO A 86 16.70 -14.68 6.77
N SER A 87 15.65 -15.52 6.80
CA SER A 87 15.44 -16.47 7.90
C SER A 87 16.49 -17.60 7.93
N ASP A 88 17.10 -17.89 6.80
CA ASP A 88 18.18 -18.86 6.70
C ASP A 88 19.52 -18.21 7.14
N PRO A 89 20.11 -18.65 8.27
CA PRO A 89 21.36 -18.08 8.79
C PRO A 89 22.58 -18.34 7.90
N ALA A 90 22.49 -19.21 6.91
CA ALA A 90 23.57 -19.44 5.95
C ALA A 90 23.66 -18.32 4.89
N GLN A 91 22.67 -17.48 4.80
CA GLN A 91 22.61 -16.37 3.86
C GLN A 91 22.94 -15.05 4.55
N SER A 92 23.43 -14.09 3.76
CA SER A 92 23.81 -12.76 4.27
C SER A 92 22.64 -11.78 4.15
N SER A 93 22.55 -10.89 5.12
CA SER A 93 21.64 -9.73 5.05
C SER A 93 22.07 -8.76 3.97
N VAL A 94 21.12 -8.06 3.39
CA VAL A 94 21.30 -7.02 2.39
C VAL A 94 21.03 -5.65 3.03
N GLU A 95 21.95 -4.71 2.92
CA GLU A 95 21.72 -3.32 3.33
C GLU A 95 20.88 -2.59 2.29
N LEU A 96 19.89 -1.82 2.77
CA LEU A 96 18.99 -1.05 1.95
C LEU A 96 19.22 0.45 2.19
N LYS A 97 19.51 1.18 1.11
CA LYS A 97 19.65 2.64 1.11
C LYS A 97 18.58 3.21 0.21
N PHE A 98 17.49 3.68 0.82
CA PHE A 98 16.36 4.17 0.07
C PHE A 98 16.65 5.53 -0.55
N GLU A 99 16.28 5.67 -1.82
CA GLU A 99 16.31 6.93 -2.55
C GLU A 99 14.97 7.64 -2.48
N LYS A 100 14.99 8.95 -2.26
CA LYS A 100 13.79 9.78 -2.20
C LYS A 100 13.28 10.04 -3.61
N SER A 101 12.06 9.58 -3.91
CA SER A 101 11.38 9.75 -5.20
C SER A 101 10.26 10.79 -5.18
N GLY A 102 9.92 11.31 -4.01
CA GLY A 102 8.89 12.33 -3.82
C GLY A 102 8.77 12.79 -2.37
N ALA A 103 7.77 13.59 -2.05
CA ALA A 103 7.49 14.00 -0.69
C ALA A 103 7.11 12.77 0.15
N ASN A 104 8.00 12.33 1.05
CA ASN A 104 7.86 11.12 1.87
C ASN A 104 7.69 9.80 1.09
N HIS A 105 8.04 9.80 -0.20
CA HIS A 105 8.12 8.61 -1.05
C HIS A 105 9.57 8.20 -1.23
N PHE A 106 9.83 6.92 -1.00
CA PHE A 106 11.16 6.33 -1.10
C PHE A 106 11.09 5.02 -1.87
N HIS A 107 12.19 4.66 -2.52
CA HIS A 107 12.34 3.38 -3.18
C HIS A 107 13.75 2.84 -3.06
N HIS A 108 13.89 1.53 -3.24
CA HIS A 108 15.19 0.86 -3.33
C HIS A 108 15.08 -0.36 -4.25
N ASP A 109 16.00 -0.46 -5.21
CA ASP A 109 16.14 -1.63 -6.07
C ASP A 109 17.09 -2.63 -5.41
N VAL A 110 16.65 -3.86 -5.23
CA VAL A 110 17.40 -4.93 -4.59
C VAL A 110 17.28 -6.23 -5.34
N SER A 111 18.36 -7.01 -5.41
CA SER A 111 18.31 -8.38 -5.93
C SER A 111 18.21 -9.37 -4.77
N VAL A 112 17.11 -10.14 -4.73
CA VAL A 112 16.84 -11.15 -3.71
C VAL A 112 17.37 -12.49 -4.22
N PRO A 113 18.36 -13.12 -3.54
CA PRO A 113 19.06 -14.29 -4.09
C PRO A 113 18.30 -15.60 -3.91
N SER A 114 17.33 -15.67 -2.99
CA SER A 114 16.64 -16.93 -2.68
C SER A 114 15.22 -16.71 -2.19
N ALA A 115 14.37 -17.69 -2.43
CA ALA A 115 13.01 -17.77 -1.91
C ALA A 115 12.98 -18.00 -0.38
N GLY A 116 11.83 -17.73 0.22
CA GLY A 116 11.56 -17.94 1.63
C GLY A 116 11.27 -16.64 2.38
N ASP A 117 11.24 -16.73 3.71
CA ASP A 117 10.91 -15.61 4.57
C ASP A 117 12.13 -14.73 4.84
N TRP A 118 11.96 -13.45 4.66
CA TRP A 118 12.94 -12.41 4.93
C TRP A 118 12.36 -11.35 5.85
N THR A 119 13.13 -10.89 6.81
CA THR A 119 12.76 -9.78 7.67
C THR A 119 13.22 -8.48 7.04
N LEU A 120 12.28 -7.61 6.66
CA LEU A 120 12.52 -6.24 6.26
C LEU A 120 12.45 -5.36 7.51
N SER A 121 13.60 -4.80 7.92
CA SER A 121 13.70 -3.82 9.01
C SER A 121 14.18 -2.51 8.44
N PHE A 122 13.51 -1.40 8.74
CA PHE A 122 13.93 -0.09 8.28
C PHE A 122 13.67 0.98 9.33
N ASN A 123 14.41 2.06 9.24
CA ASN A 123 14.31 3.21 10.10
C ASN A 123 14.12 4.47 9.25
N ALA A 124 13.02 5.17 9.48
CA ALA A 124 12.76 6.47 8.88
C ALA A 124 13.17 7.56 9.87
N VAL A 125 13.94 8.53 9.42
CA VAL A 125 14.38 9.67 10.23
C VAL A 125 13.68 10.93 9.74
N LEU A 126 12.95 11.58 10.65
CA LEU A 126 12.26 12.83 10.38
C LEU A 126 13.23 14.01 10.43
N GLU A 127 12.87 15.15 9.84
CA GLU A 127 13.69 16.39 9.86
C GLU A 127 14.04 16.90 11.27
N ASP A 128 13.21 16.57 12.27
CA ASP A 128 13.47 16.91 13.68
C ASP A 128 14.42 15.91 14.38
N GLY A 129 14.93 14.91 13.67
CA GLY A 129 15.78 13.86 14.17
C GLY A 129 15.04 12.70 14.84
N THR A 130 13.70 12.70 14.83
CA THR A 130 12.93 11.58 15.37
C THR A 130 13.13 10.33 14.51
N SER A 131 13.44 9.22 15.17
CA SER A 131 13.66 7.91 14.54
C SER A 131 12.41 7.05 14.69
N LEU A 132 12.00 6.44 13.58
CA LEU A 132 10.81 5.59 13.47
C LEU A 132 11.22 4.21 12.94
N PRO A 133 11.40 3.21 13.82
CA PRO A 133 11.77 1.86 13.42
C PRO A 133 10.52 1.07 13.01
N TYR A 134 10.60 0.39 11.87
CA TYR A 134 9.58 -0.52 11.37
C TYR A 134 10.17 -1.88 11.07
N THR A 135 9.37 -2.92 11.21
CA THR A 135 9.78 -4.29 10.90
C THR A 135 8.59 -5.09 10.38
N THR A 136 8.81 -5.88 9.33
CA THR A 136 7.83 -6.83 8.79
C THR A 136 8.54 -8.04 8.19
N THR A 137 7.80 -9.12 7.96
CA THR A 137 8.28 -10.28 7.23
C THR A 137 7.71 -10.26 5.82
N VAL A 138 8.57 -10.48 4.84
CA VAL A 138 8.22 -10.63 3.43
C VAL A 138 8.57 -12.05 3.01
N THR A 139 7.62 -12.76 2.41
CA THR A 139 7.90 -14.06 1.79
C THR A 139 8.18 -13.84 0.31
N PHE A 140 9.33 -14.29 -0.16
CA PHE A 140 9.69 -14.26 -1.58
C PHE A 140 9.47 -15.63 -2.20
N ASP A 141 8.70 -15.66 -3.28
CA ASP A 141 8.46 -16.85 -4.07
C ASP A 141 9.63 -17.15 -5.04
N SER A 142 9.70 -18.38 -5.54
CA SER A 142 10.74 -18.82 -6.47
C SER A 142 10.45 -18.48 -7.94
#